data_598f91d86c13125dc33007f266ca3670
#
_entry.id   598f91d86c13125dc33007f266ca3670
#
_cell.length_a   1.000
_cell.length_b   1.000
_cell.length_c   1.000
_cell.angle_alpha   90.00
_cell.angle_beta   90.00
_cell.angle_gamma   90.00
#
_symmetry.space_group_name_H-M   'P 1'
#
loop_
_entity.id
_entity.type
_entity.pdbx_description
1 polymer ?
#
loop_
_entity_poly.entity_id
_entity_poly.type
_entity_poly.pdbx_seq_one_letter_code
_entity_poly.pdbx_strand_id
1 'polypeptide(L)' 'MHNTRAKATIKIGSYTLAMRGCELLKQSRIPCDLRRISDSGGKYGCIYSITVEEASLWTAEKILRSAGIMVLP' A
#
# COMPACT_ATOMS: atom_id res chain seq x y z
N MET A 1 -8.67 -26.26 5.31
CA MET A 1 -8.64 -25.46 5.15
C MET A 1 -7.89 -24.76 4.73
N HIS A 2 -7.76 -24.21 4.24
CA HIS A 2 -7.09 -23.51 3.97
C HIS A 2 -7.25 -22.29 3.94
N ASN A 3 -6.97 -21.88 4.18
CA ASN A 3 -7.00 -20.67 4.47
C ASN A 3 -6.26 -19.81 3.63
N THR A 4 -6.72 -19.41 2.60
CA THR A 4 -6.02 -18.57 1.80
C THR A 4 -6.21 -17.21 2.30
N ARG A 5 -5.17 -16.55 2.58
CA ARG A 5 -5.23 -15.17 2.94
C ARG A 5 -5.14 -14.39 1.67
N ALA A 6 -6.26 -13.88 1.24
CA ALA A 6 -6.29 -13.04 0.06
C ALA A 6 -5.51 -11.75 0.34
N LYS A 7 -4.84 -11.26 -0.66
CA LYS A 7 -4.04 -10.04 -0.57
C LYS A 7 -4.67 -8.93 -1.37
N ALA A 8 -4.45 -7.71 -0.96
CA ALA A 8 -4.93 -6.53 -1.67
C ALA A 8 -3.76 -5.58 -1.85
N THR A 9 -3.81 -4.79 -2.90
CA THR A 9 -2.72 -3.90 -3.26
C THR A 9 -3.19 -2.45 -3.20
N ILE A 10 -2.37 -1.61 -2.58
CA ILE A 10 -2.62 -0.17 -2.53
C ILE A 10 -1.53 0.49 -3.35
N LYS A 11 -1.92 1.37 -4.28
CA LYS A 11 -0.95 2.03 -5.16
C LYS A 11 -0.69 3.45 -4.71
N ILE A 12 0.57 3.82 -4.67
CA ILE A 12 0.98 5.14 -4.24
C ILE A 12 2.01 5.67 -5.22
N GLY A 13 1.89 6.94 -5.61
CA GLY A 13 2.70 7.52 -6.66
C GLY A 13 4.00 8.13 -6.20
N SER A 14 4.42 7.89 -4.97
CA SER A 14 5.65 8.46 -4.44
C SER A 14 6.35 7.42 -3.58
N TYR A 15 7.66 7.24 -3.84
CA TYR A 15 8.43 6.31 -3.04
C TYR A 15 8.48 6.70 -1.58
N THR A 16 8.73 7.98 -1.33
CA THR A 16 8.82 8.48 0.03
C THR A 16 7.52 8.26 0.79
N LEU A 17 6.40 8.55 0.15
CA LEU A 17 5.11 8.35 0.81
C LEU A 17 4.77 6.88 0.96
N ALA A 18 5.19 6.05 -0.01
CA ALA A 18 4.93 4.62 0.09
C ALA A 18 5.73 4.02 1.24
N MET A 19 6.99 4.43 1.41
CA MET A 19 7.79 3.97 2.52
C MET A 19 7.20 4.40 3.85
N ARG A 20 6.81 5.67 3.93
CA ARG A 20 6.22 6.17 5.15
C ARG A 20 4.93 5.43 5.46
N GLY A 21 4.13 5.17 4.43
CA GLY A 21 2.89 4.44 4.63
C GLY A 21 3.13 3.04 5.14
N CYS A 22 4.11 2.36 4.56
CA CYS A 22 4.42 1.01 5.00
C CYS A 22 4.87 1.00 6.46
N GLU A 23 5.68 2.00 6.85
CA GLU A 23 6.09 2.10 8.24
C GLU A 23 4.92 2.32 9.18
N LEU A 24 3.99 3.18 8.78
CA LEU A 24 2.81 3.43 9.60
C LEU A 24 1.97 2.16 9.77
N LEU A 25 1.85 1.40 8.70
CA LEU A 25 1.10 0.16 8.77
C LEU A 25 1.77 -0.84 9.69
N LYS A 26 3.09 -0.93 9.61
CA LYS A 26 3.82 -1.84 10.50
C LYS A 26 3.68 -1.43 11.95
N GLN A 27 3.67 -0.13 12.22
CA GLN A 27 3.45 0.34 13.58
C GLN A 27 2.07 -0.03 14.08
N SER A 28 1.13 -0.17 13.18
CA SER A 28 -0.23 -0.58 13.53
C SER A 28 -0.39 -2.09 13.47
N ARG A 29 0.73 -2.81 13.35
CA ARG A 29 0.75 -4.27 13.30
C ARG A 29 0.04 -4.84 12.09
N ILE A 30 0.09 -4.10 10.99
CA ILE A 30 -0.43 -4.58 9.73
C ILE A 30 0.75 -4.94 8.86
N PRO A 31 0.99 -6.23 8.61
CA PRO A 31 2.09 -6.62 7.73
C PRO A 31 1.86 -6.07 6.33
N CYS A 32 2.91 -5.55 5.74
CA CYS A 32 2.80 -4.99 4.41
C CYS A 32 4.08 -5.27 3.64
N ASP A 33 3.95 -5.31 2.32
CA ASP A 33 5.06 -5.54 1.43
C ASP A 33 5.09 -4.41 0.42
N LEU A 34 6.23 -3.73 0.32
CA LEU A 34 6.39 -2.58 -0.57
C LEU A 34 7.15 -3.00 -1.82
N ARG A 35 6.60 -2.71 -2.98
CA ARG A 35 7.26 -3.01 -4.24
C ARG A 35 7.07 -1.86 -5.20
N ARG A 36 8.05 -1.69 -6.08
CA ARG A 36 7.92 -0.73 -7.15
C ARG A 36 7.26 -1.40 -8.34
N ILE A 37 6.23 -0.79 -8.85
CA ILE A 37 5.60 -1.24 -10.07
C ILE A 37 6.21 -0.42 -11.19
N SER A 38 6.86 -1.10 -12.12
CA SER A 38 7.42 -0.39 -13.24
C SER A 38 6.30 -0.07 -14.20
N ASP A 39 6.11 1.19 -14.45
CA ASP A 39 5.06 1.57 -15.34
C ASP A 39 5.67 2.28 -16.53
N SER A 40 5.82 1.59 -17.57
CA SER A 40 6.55 2.08 -18.70
C SER A 40 5.86 3.19 -19.44
N GLY A 41 4.81 3.64 -19.21
CA GLY A 41 4.23 4.71 -19.93
C GLY A 41 3.48 5.61 -19.01
N GLY A 42 3.81 5.48 -17.77
CA GLY A 42 2.96 6.04 -16.79
C GLY A 42 2.90 7.53 -16.74
N LYS A 43 1.73 8.05 -16.67
CA LYS A 43 1.53 9.43 -16.39
C LYS A 43 2.10 9.83 -15.08
N TYR A 44 2.13 8.90 -14.16
CA TYR A 44 2.54 9.20 -12.81
C TYR A 44 4.00 8.86 -12.54
N GLY A 45 4.71 8.40 -13.54
CA GLY A 45 6.09 7.95 -13.35
C GLY A 45 6.10 6.61 -12.64
N CYS A 46 6.91 6.50 -11.61
CA CYS A 46 6.98 5.25 -10.88
C CYS A 46 5.83 5.14 -9.90
N ILE A 47 5.21 3.98 -9.91
CA ILE A 47 4.13 3.69 -8.98
C ILE A 47 4.62 2.62 -8.04
N TYR A 48 4.29 2.75 -6.77
CA TYR A 48 4.68 1.79 -5.75
C TYR A 48 3.46 1.11 -5.20
N SER A 49 3.57 -0.17 -4.90
CA SER A 49 2.46 -0.92 -4.35
C SER A 49 2.76 -1.35 -2.93
N ILE A 50 1.77 -1.23 -2.09
CA ILE A 50 1.83 -1.78 -0.75
C ILE A 50 0.81 -2.90 -0.72
N THR A 51 1.27 -4.12 -0.46
CA THR A 51 0.40 -5.27 -0.42
C THR A 51 0.10 -5.60 1.04
N VAL A 52 -1.17 -5.73 1.35
CA VAL A 52 -1.63 -6.07 2.69
C VAL A 52 -2.64 -7.21 2.57
N GLU A 53 -2.98 -7.80 3.69
CA GLU A 53 -4.05 -8.78 3.69
C GLU A 53 -5.36 -8.07 3.40
N GLU A 54 -6.21 -8.69 2.63
CA GLU A 54 -7.47 -8.08 2.23
C GLU A 54 -8.30 -7.67 3.44
N ALA A 55 -8.26 -8.47 4.49
CA ALA A 55 -9.02 -8.15 5.70
C ALA A 55 -8.53 -6.86 6.36
N SER A 56 -7.31 -6.44 6.06
CA SER A 56 -6.76 -5.22 6.63
C SER A 56 -6.85 -4.03 5.70
N LEU A 57 -7.39 -4.22 4.51
CA LEU A 57 -7.33 -3.18 3.49
C LEU A 57 -8.02 -1.89 3.93
N TRP A 58 -9.22 -2.00 4.47
CA TRP A 58 -9.96 -0.81 4.88
C TRP A 58 -9.21 -0.02 5.95
N THR A 59 -8.70 -0.74 6.94
CA THR A 59 -7.94 -0.11 8.01
C THR A 59 -6.66 0.50 7.49
N ALA A 60 -5.98 -0.21 6.59
CA ALA A 60 -4.74 0.28 6.01
C ALA A 60 -4.99 1.57 5.23
N GLU A 61 -6.02 1.60 4.40
CA GLU A 61 -6.33 2.82 3.65
C GLU A 61 -6.69 3.97 4.56
N LYS A 62 -7.40 3.69 5.62
CA LYS A 62 -7.76 4.73 6.56
C LYS A 62 -6.54 5.33 7.22
N ILE A 63 -5.59 4.49 7.60
CA ILE A 63 -4.34 4.96 8.21
C ILE A 63 -3.57 5.84 7.22
N LEU A 64 -3.46 5.40 5.98
CA LEU A 64 -2.72 6.16 4.98
C LEU A 64 -3.38 7.51 4.70
N ARG A 65 -4.68 7.53 4.55
CA ARG A 65 -5.40 8.77 4.29
C ARG A 65 -5.30 9.73 5.47
N SER A 66 -5.35 9.19 6.68
CA SER A 66 -5.21 10.04 7.86
C SER A 66 -3.84 10.69 7.93
N ALA A 67 -2.85 10.06 7.34
CA ALA A 67 -1.51 10.61 7.30
C ALA A 67 -1.28 11.53 6.10
N GLY A 68 -2.31 11.77 5.30
CA GLY A 68 -2.18 12.63 4.14
C GLY A 68 -1.56 11.94 2.94
N ILE A 69 -1.54 10.63 2.93
CA ILE A 69 -0.95 9.87 1.82
C ILE A 69 -2.05 9.53 0.82
N MET A 70 -1.88 10.03 -0.39
CA MET A 70 -2.87 9.80 -1.43
C MET A 70 -2.76 8.38 -1.98
N VAL A 71 -3.88 7.71 -2.03
CA VAL A 71 -3.97 6.37 -2.59
C VAL A 71 -4.51 6.50 -4.00
N LEU A 72 -3.81 5.91 -4.97
CA LEU A 72 -4.22 5.98 -6.37
C LEU A 72 -5.36 5.01 -6.64
N PRO A 73 -6.24 5.36 -7.59
CA PRO A 73 -7.36 4.50 -7.91
C PRO A 73 -6.96 3.18 -8.55
#